data_6b5f76db5ac8ce2976c14bd0c6499eb1
#
_entry.id   6b5f76db5ac8ce2976c14bd0c6499eb1
#
_cell.length_a   1.000
_cell.length_b   1.000
_cell.length_c   1.000
_cell.angle_alpha   90.00
_cell.angle_beta   90.00
_cell.angle_gamma   90.00
#
_symmetry.space_group_name_H-M   'P 1'
#
loop_
_entity.id
_entity.type
_entity.pdbx_description
1 polymer ?
#
loop_
_entity_poly.entity_id
_entity_poly.type
_entity_poly.pdbx_seq_one_letter_code
_entity_poly.pdbx_strand_id
1 'polypeptide(L)'
;MKKTERHCRIFKFEAEFSDNLRCLPMAVRRKLDLCGRKLRLQHWLELGYEQKMELLNWGDSELELHKLADRLKESCSEINRAIQEEWQQIDRVPGLIEEACLASKQPVPNLRQWQQLDELERFALLKLCSPGHSHSNSKSRGNLPLALREFLENKIT
;
A
#
# COMPACT_ATOMS: atom_id res chain seq x y z
N MET A 1 -10.43 12.30 12.87
CA MET A 1 -10.44 11.46 11.65
C MET A 1 -11.04 10.11 11.97
N LYS A 2 -12.06 9.75 11.25
CA LYS A 2 -12.76 8.48 11.52
C LYS A 2 -11.85 7.30 11.16
N LYS A 3 -11.76 6.31 12.06
CA LYS A 3 -10.96 5.10 11.86
C LYS A 3 -11.28 4.39 10.55
N THR A 4 -12.49 4.57 10.05
CA THR A 4 -13.00 3.88 8.86
C THR A 4 -12.42 4.40 7.55
N GLU A 5 -11.81 5.58 7.54
CA GLU A 5 -11.31 6.17 6.29
C GLU A 5 -9.88 5.76 5.93
N ARG A 6 -9.16 5.19 6.88
CA ARG A 6 -7.76 4.82 6.66
C ARG A 6 -7.58 3.68 5.64
N HIS A 7 -8.51 2.76 5.59
CA HIS A 7 -8.39 1.59 4.73
C HIS A 7 -8.78 1.84 3.26
N CYS A 8 -9.35 3.01 2.97
CA CYS A 8 -9.78 3.36 1.61
C CYS A 8 -9.12 4.64 1.10
N ARG A 9 -8.07 5.09 1.75
CA ARG A 9 -7.40 6.33 1.40
C ARG A 9 -6.53 6.19 0.16
N ILE A 10 -6.61 7.18 -0.74
CA ILE A 10 -5.69 7.31 -1.86
C ILE A 10 -4.70 8.41 -1.52
N PHE A 11 -3.41 8.09 -1.58
CA PHE A 11 -2.37 9.06 -1.26
C PHE A 11 -2.18 10.06 -2.41
N LYS A 12 -1.70 11.24 -2.07
CA LYS A 12 -1.45 12.29 -3.07
C LYS A 12 -0.42 11.85 -4.11
N PHE A 13 0.63 11.13 -3.67
CA PHE A 13 1.69 10.71 -4.60
C PHE A 13 1.19 9.72 -5.64
N GLU A 14 0.12 8.96 -5.33
CA GLU A 14 -0.45 8.00 -6.27
C GLU A 14 -1.64 8.55 -7.06
N ALA A 15 -2.14 9.73 -6.70
CA ALA A 15 -3.33 10.29 -7.33
C ALA A 15 -3.16 10.54 -8.82
N GLU A 16 -1.96 10.93 -9.27
CA GLU A 16 -1.69 11.23 -10.67
C GLU A 16 -1.83 10.00 -11.57
N PHE A 17 -1.39 8.84 -11.10
CA PHE A 17 -1.49 7.62 -11.88
C PHE A 17 -2.65 6.73 -11.44
N SER A 18 -3.36 7.12 -10.39
CA SER A 18 -4.58 6.45 -9.95
C SER A 18 -5.83 7.20 -10.39
N ASP A 19 -5.68 8.22 -11.22
CA ASP A 19 -6.81 8.96 -11.76
C ASP A 19 -7.73 7.97 -12.47
N ASN A 20 -9.03 8.03 -12.15
CA ASN A 20 -10.03 7.07 -12.61
C ASN A 20 -9.69 5.63 -12.20
N LEU A 21 -8.86 5.46 -11.16
CA LEU A 21 -8.49 4.16 -10.62
C LEU A 21 -7.83 3.25 -11.69
N ARG A 22 -6.99 3.83 -12.53
CA ARG A 22 -6.25 3.05 -13.54
C ARG A 22 -5.25 2.08 -12.91
N CYS A 23 -4.53 2.56 -11.91
CA CYS A 23 -3.57 1.72 -11.21
C CYS A 23 -4.19 1.21 -9.93
N LEU A 24 -3.68 0.07 -9.46
CA LEU A 24 -4.17 -0.54 -8.23
C LEU A 24 -3.72 0.32 -7.04
N PRO A 25 -4.65 0.95 -6.31
CA PRO A 25 -4.26 1.78 -5.16
C PRO A 25 -3.60 0.98 -4.05
N MET A 26 -2.72 1.62 -3.30
CA MET A 26 -2.07 0.99 -2.14
C MET A 26 -3.08 0.44 -1.14
N ALA A 27 -4.19 1.14 -0.93
CA ALA A 27 -5.25 0.68 -0.03
C ALA A 27 -5.83 -0.66 -0.47
N VAL A 28 -6.00 -0.88 -1.76
CA VAL A 28 -6.48 -2.16 -2.28
C VAL A 28 -5.40 -3.24 -2.18
N ARG A 29 -4.16 -2.90 -2.54
CA ARG A 29 -3.03 -3.85 -2.46
C ARG A 29 -2.86 -4.40 -1.05
N ARG A 30 -2.95 -3.53 -0.04
CA ARG A 30 -2.82 -3.95 1.36
C ARG A 30 -3.91 -4.96 1.74
N LYS A 31 -5.15 -4.70 1.35
CA LYS A 31 -6.25 -5.62 1.65
C LYS A 31 -6.08 -6.96 0.95
N LEU A 32 -5.59 -6.95 -0.29
CA LEU A 32 -5.31 -8.18 -1.02
C LEU A 32 -4.23 -9.01 -0.30
N ASP A 33 -3.15 -8.37 0.14
CA ASP A 33 -2.11 -9.07 0.90
C ASP A 33 -2.67 -9.64 2.20
N LEU A 34 -3.50 -8.86 2.89
CA LEU A 34 -4.09 -9.30 4.16
C LEU A 34 -5.07 -10.47 3.99
N CYS A 35 -5.76 -10.54 2.88
CA CYS A 35 -6.71 -11.62 2.65
C CYS A 35 -6.14 -12.79 1.82
N GLY A 36 -4.87 -12.68 1.39
CA GLY A 36 -4.20 -13.78 0.70
C GLY A 36 -4.61 -13.93 -0.76
N ARG A 37 -4.90 -12.84 -1.45
CA ARG A 37 -5.26 -12.86 -2.87
C ARG A 37 -4.33 -11.97 -3.67
N LYS A 38 -4.00 -12.41 -4.88
CA LYS A 38 -3.19 -11.64 -5.81
C LYS A 38 -4.04 -11.29 -7.03
N LEU A 39 -4.25 -10.00 -7.24
CA LEU A 39 -5.00 -9.48 -8.37
C LEU A 39 -4.02 -8.95 -9.41
N ARG A 40 -4.11 -9.46 -10.62
CA ARG A 40 -3.27 -8.97 -11.73
C ARG A 40 -3.77 -7.60 -12.18
N LEU A 41 -2.83 -6.76 -12.61
CA LEU A 41 -3.18 -5.43 -13.12
C LEU A 41 -4.21 -5.52 -14.25
N GLN A 42 -4.06 -6.49 -15.15
CA GLN A 42 -5.01 -6.68 -16.25
C GLN A 42 -6.43 -6.92 -15.73
N HIS A 43 -6.58 -7.73 -14.71
CA HIS A 43 -7.88 -7.99 -14.08
C HIS A 43 -8.46 -6.71 -13.50
N TRP A 44 -7.63 -5.92 -12.81
CA TRP A 44 -8.05 -4.64 -12.26
C TRP A 44 -8.55 -3.72 -13.36
N LEU A 45 -7.82 -3.64 -14.48
CA LEU A 45 -8.19 -2.78 -15.59
C LEU A 45 -9.51 -3.18 -16.24
N GLU A 46 -9.87 -4.46 -16.16
CA GLU A 46 -11.12 -4.98 -16.70
C GLU A 46 -12.34 -4.67 -15.82
N LEU A 47 -12.10 -4.31 -14.56
CA LEU A 47 -13.21 -3.98 -13.65
C LEU A 47 -13.82 -2.65 -14.01
N GLY A 48 -15.14 -2.54 -13.81
CA GLY A 48 -15.83 -1.26 -13.93
C GLY A 48 -15.50 -0.35 -12.75
N TYR A 49 -15.76 0.94 -12.93
CA TYR A 49 -15.47 1.93 -11.90
C TYR A 49 -16.15 1.60 -10.57
N GLU A 50 -17.40 1.17 -10.61
CA GLU A 50 -18.15 0.83 -9.40
C GLU A 50 -17.52 -0.35 -8.66
N GLN A 51 -17.04 -1.36 -9.40
CA GLN A 51 -16.38 -2.51 -8.81
C GLN A 51 -15.05 -2.12 -8.16
N LYS A 52 -14.31 -1.22 -8.82
CA LYS A 52 -13.05 -0.70 -8.26
C LYS A 52 -13.32 0.07 -6.97
N MET A 53 -14.36 0.91 -6.96
CA MET A 53 -14.75 1.64 -5.76
C MET A 53 -15.20 0.71 -4.64
N GLU A 54 -15.90 -0.36 -4.98
CA GLU A 54 -16.29 -1.37 -4.00
C GLU A 54 -15.07 -1.97 -3.32
N LEU A 55 -14.05 -2.35 -4.10
CA LEU A 55 -12.82 -2.90 -3.53
C LEU A 55 -12.06 -1.88 -2.71
N LEU A 56 -12.00 -0.65 -3.18
CA LEU A 56 -11.33 0.44 -2.44
C LEU A 56 -11.99 0.67 -1.09
N ASN A 57 -13.30 0.68 -1.05
CA ASN A 57 -14.07 0.96 0.16
C ASN A 57 -14.31 -0.29 1.02
N TRP A 58 -13.87 -1.45 0.59
CA TRP A 58 -14.04 -2.69 1.35
C TRP A 58 -13.36 -2.56 2.71
N GLY A 59 -14.04 -3.01 3.76
CA GLY A 59 -13.48 -2.96 5.11
C GLY A 59 -12.28 -3.87 5.30
N ASP A 60 -11.47 -3.57 6.30
CA ASP A 60 -10.26 -4.33 6.59
C ASP A 60 -10.30 -5.10 7.91
N SER A 61 -11.48 -5.28 8.48
CA SER A 61 -11.66 -6.18 9.62
C SER A 61 -11.45 -7.63 9.19
N GLU A 62 -11.19 -8.51 10.14
CA GLU A 62 -11.03 -9.95 9.85
C GLU A 62 -12.21 -10.49 9.07
N LEU A 63 -13.43 -10.15 9.48
CA LEU A 63 -14.63 -10.61 8.81
C LEU A 63 -14.72 -10.07 7.37
N GLU A 64 -14.45 -8.79 7.20
CA GLU A 64 -14.49 -8.18 5.87
C GLU A 64 -13.42 -8.73 4.94
N LEU A 65 -12.23 -8.99 5.46
CA LEU A 65 -11.14 -9.58 4.67
C LEU A 65 -11.49 -11.01 4.26
N HIS A 66 -12.14 -11.76 5.12
CA HIS A 66 -12.59 -13.10 4.80
C HIS A 66 -13.63 -13.07 3.66
N LYS A 67 -14.56 -12.13 3.72
CA LYS A 67 -15.56 -11.94 2.67
C LYS A 67 -14.90 -11.51 1.36
N LEU A 68 -13.87 -10.66 1.44
CA LEU A 68 -13.13 -10.22 0.26
C LEU A 68 -12.41 -11.39 -0.41
N ALA A 69 -11.77 -12.24 0.38
CA ALA A 69 -11.10 -13.43 -0.14
C ALA A 69 -12.09 -14.34 -0.88
N ASP A 70 -13.27 -14.53 -0.32
CA ASP A 70 -14.33 -15.33 -0.97
C ASP A 70 -14.82 -14.65 -2.26
N ARG A 71 -15.01 -13.34 -2.23
CA ARG A 71 -15.46 -12.58 -3.40
C ARG A 71 -14.47 -12.72 -4.57
N LEU A 72 -13.17 -12.76 -4.27
CA LEU A 72 -12.12 -12.80 -5.28
C LEU A 72 -11.62 -14.21 -5.60
N LYS A 73 -12.23 -15.23 -5.02
CA LYS A 73 -11.78 -16.61 -5.14
C LYS A 73 -11.58 -17.08 -6.58
N GLU A 74 -12.47 -16.71 -7.48
CA GLU A 74 -12.41 -17.16 -8.87
C GLU A 74 -11.55 -16.27 -9.75
N SER A 75 -11.42 -14.99 -9.41
CA SER A 75 -10.70 -14.02 -10.24
C SER A 75 -9.26 -13.77 -9.81
N CYS A 76 -8.85 -14.27 -8.64
CA CYS A 76 -7.51 -14.02 -8.09
C CYS A 76 -6.84 -15.30 -7.70
N SER A 77 -5.52 -15.36 -7.86
CA SER A 77 -4.73 -16.47 -7.35
C SER A 77 -4.56 -16.33 -5.84
N GLU A 78 -4.39 -17.48 -5.17
CA GLU A 78 -4.16 -17.52 -3.74
C GLU A 78 -2.68 -17.30 -3.45
N ILE A 79 -2.40 -16.49 -2.44
CA ILE A 79 -1.04 -16.27 -1.93
C ILE A 79 -1.09 -16.39 -0.41
N ASN A 80 0.08 -16.44 0.22
CA ASN A 80 0.14 -16.45 1.68
C ASN A 80 -0.36 -15.12 2.22
N ARG A 81 -1.22 -15.18 3.24
CA ARG A 81 -1.71 -13.97 3.89
C ARG A 81 -0.56 -13.26 4.58
N ALA A 82 -0.60 -11.95 4.54
CA ALA A 82 0.38 -11.13 5.26
C ALA A 82 0.13 -11.22 6.77
N ILE A 83 1.05 -11.89 7.47
CA ILE A 83 1.00 -12.04 8.93
C ILE A 83 2.36 -11.68 9.47
N GLN A 84 2.41 -10.71 10.39
CA GLN A 84 3.64 -10.22 11.00
C GLN A 84 4.68 -9.72 9.99
N GLU A 85 4.20 -9.19 8.88
CA GLU A 85 5.08 -8.56 7.89
C GLU A 85 5.74 -7.30 8.45
N GLU A 86 6.83 -6.87 7.82
CA GLU A 86 7.59 -5.71 8.30
C GLU A 86 6.76 -4.44 8.44
N TRP A 87 5.81 -4.23 7.52
CA TRP A 87 4.94 -3.06 7.60
C TRP A 87 3.89 -3.13 8.72
N GLN A 88 3.72 -4.31 9.31
CA GLN A 88 2.84 -4.51 10.47
C GLN A 88 3.60 -4.33 11.79
N GLN A 89 4.91 -4.26 11.75
CA GLN A 89 5.76 -4.14 12.94
C GLN A 89 6.18 -2.70 13.16
N ILE A 90 6.19 -2.28 14.41
CA ILE A 90 6.53 -0.90 14.78
C ILE A 90 7.76 -0.80 15.68
N ASP A 91 8.43 -1.92 15.94
CA ASP A 91 9.58 -1.97 16.84
C ASP A 91 10.90 -1.61 16.17
N ARG A 92 10.93 -1.54 14.85
CA ARG A 92 12.13 -1.15 14.11
C ARG A 92 11.76 -0.66 12.72
N VAL A 93 12.61 0.19 12.15
CA VAL A 93 12.51 0.60 10.75
C VAL A 93 13.07 -0.52 9.89
N PRO A 94 12.32 -1.02 8.89
CA PRO A 94 12.83 -2.10 8.05
C PRO A 94 14.09 -1.71 7.28
N GLY A 95 15.05 -2.67 7.17
CA GLY A 95 16.28 -2.44 6.44
C GLY A 95 16.09 -2.07 4.99
N LEU A 96 15.05 -2.60 4.36
CA LEU A 96 14.70 -2.28 2.98
C LEU A 96 14.44 -0.79 2.79
N ILE A 97 13.80 -0.16 3.76
CA ILE A 97 13.52 1.28 3.72
C ILE A 97 14.82 2.08 3.87
N GLU A 98 15.69 1.66 4.79
CA GLU A 98 17.00 2.30 4.96
C GLU A 98 17.81 2.25 3.67
N GLU A 99 17.90 1.08 3.06
CA GLU A 99 18.65 0.89 1.82
C GLU A 99 18.09 1.74 0.67
N ALA A 100 16.78 1.75 0.51
CA ALA A 100 16.14 2.50 -0.57
C ALA A 100 16.30 4.01 -0.37
N CYS A 101 16.19 4.49 0.86
CA CYS A 101 16.38 5.91 1.16
C CYS A 101 17.82 6.33 0.89
N LEU A 102 18.78 5.53 1.32
CA LEU A 102 20.20 5.82 1.06
C LEU A 102 20.51 5.84 -0.44
N ALA A 103 19.98 4.86 -1.17
CA ALA A 103 20.18 4.79 -2.62
C ALA A 103 19.55 5.96 -3.36
N SER A 104 18.46 6.51 -2.83
CA SER A 104 17.73 7.63 -3.43
C SER A 104 18.14 8.98 -2.85
N LYS A 105 19.13 8.99 -1.96
CA LYS A 105 19.61 10.21 -1.27
C LYS A 105 18.51 10.91 -0.49
N GLN A 106 17.64 10.13 0.13
CA GLN A 106 16.56 10.63 0.95
C GLN A 106 16.85 10.42 2.43
N PRO A 107 16.34 11.28 3.31
CA PRO A 107 16.46 11.05 4.75
C PRO A 107 15.79 9.74 5.15
N VAL A 108 16.47 8.92 5.94
CA VAL A 108 15.89 7.67 6.45
C VAL A 108 14.98 8.01 7.63
N PRO A 109 13.72 7.54 7.62
CA PRO A 109 12.84 7.75 8.77
C PRO A 109 13.45 7.13 10.02
N ASN A 110 13.37 7.84 11.15
CA ASN A 110 13.78 7.27 12.42
C ASN A 110 12.65 6.41 12.98
N LEU A 111 12.93 5.69 14.07
CA LEU A 111 11.96 4.78 14.67
C LEU A 111 10.68 5.51 15.08
N ARG A 112 10.82 6.68 15.68
CA ARG A 112 9.66 7.46 16.11
C ARG A 112 8.77 7.85 14.93
N GLN A 113 9.38 8.28 13.83
CA GLN A 113 8.64 8.61 12.61
C GLN A 113 7.91 7.38 12.06
N TRP A 114 8.60 6.23 12.04
CA TRP A 114 8.01 4.97 11.60
C TRP A 114 6.78 4.61 12.45
N GLN A 115 6.90 4.75 13.76
CA GLN A 115 5.81 4.45 14.69
C GLN A 115 4.62 5.39 14.53
N GLN A 116 4.85 6.62 14.09
CA GLN A 116 3.78 7.59 13.88
C GLN A 116 3.01 7.36 12.58
N LEU A 117 3.56 6.60 11.65
CA LEU A 117 2.87 6.25 10.42
C LEU A 117 1.73 5.27 10.72
N ASP A 118 0.65 5.38 9.96
CA ASP A 118 -0.38 4.35 10.04
C ASP A 118 0.05 3.12 9.24
N GLU A 119 -0.70 2.03 9.38
CA GLU A 119 -0.32 0.77 8.74
C GLU A 119 -0.31 0.88 7.21
N LEU A 120 -1.25 1.62 6.63
CA LEU A 120 -1.30 1.80 5.19
C LEU A 120 -0.09 2.60 4.69
N GLU A 121 0.33 3.62 5.43
CA GLU A 121 1.52 4.40 5.08
C GLU A 121 2.78 3.54 5.15
N ARG A 122 2.92 2.71 6.19
CA ARG A 122 4.05 1.78 6.29
C ARG A 122 4.05 0.77 5.14
N PHE A 123 2.88 0.23 4.83
CA PHE A 123 2.71 -0.69 3.70
C PHE A 123 3.16 -0.03 2.40
N ALA A 124 2.70 1.19 2.15
CA ALA A 124 3.04 1.91 0.92
C ALA A 124 4.54 2.14 0.79
N LEU A 125 5.20 2.57 1.87
CA LEU A 125 6.66 2.77 1.85
C LEU A 125 7.40 1.49 1.53
N LEU A 126 7.03 0.37 2.15
CA LEU A 126 7.66 -0.91 1.86
C LEU A 126 7.47 -1.34 0.42
N LYS A 127 6.27 -1.17 -0.12
CA LYS A 127 6.02 -1.53 -1.52
C LYS A 127 6.83 -0.67 -2.48
N LEU A 128 6.96 0.63 -2.21
CA LEU A 128 7.78 1.51 -3.04
C LEU A 128 9.26 1.15 -2.99
N CYS A 129 9.71 0.58 -1.88
CA CYS A 129 11.10 0.17 -1.70
C CYS A 129 11.38 -1.25 -2.18
N SER A 130 10.34 -2.04 -2.49
CA SER A 130 10.49 -3.45 -2.83
C SER A 130 11.09 -3.63 -4.23
N PRO A 131 12.04 -4.57 -4.40
CA PRO A 131 12.66 -4.80 -5.70
C PRO A 131 11.68 -5.16 -6.81
N GLY A 132 10.58 -5.84 -6.48
CA GLY A 132 9.56 -6.22 -7.44
C GLY A 132 8.90 -5.04 -8.13
N HIS A 133 8.85 -3.89 -7.47
CA HIS A 133 8.29 -2.67 -8.05
C HIS A 133 9.28 -1.94 -8.94
N SER A 134 10.56 -2.20 -8.78
CA SER A 134 11.60 -1.56 -9.58
C SER A 134 11.71 -2.12 -11.00
N HIS A 135 11.04 -3.25 -11.28
CA HIS A 135 11.10 -3.86 -12.60
C HIS A 135 10.40 -3.06 -13.67
N SER A 136 9.32 -2.41 -13.31
CA SER A 136 8.49 -1.83 -14.34
C SER A 136 8.97 -0.45 -14.74
N ASN A 137 9.69 0.25 -13.91
CA ASN A 137 10.35 1.50 -14.30
C ASN A 137 10.93 2.22 -13.09
N SER A 138 11.82 3.16 -13.38
CA SER A 138 12.36 4.10 -12.44
C SER A 138 11.29 5.00 -11.78
N LYS A 139 10.05 4.98 -12.29
CA LYS A 139 8.96 5.79 -11.75
C LYS A 139 8.55 5.39 -10.33
N SER A 140 8.63 4.09 -10.00
CA SER A 140 8.31 3.62 -8.65
C SER A 140 9.25 4.23 -7.62
N ARG A 141 10.53 4.31 -7.94
CA ARG A 141 11.52 4.92 -7.06
C ARG A 141 11.35 6.43 -6.98
N GLY A 142 10.86 7.06 -8.07
CA GLY A 142 10.57 8.48 -8.08
C GLY A 142 9.44 8.86 -7.14
N ASN A 143 8.57 7.91 -6.81
CA ASN A 143 7.46 8.15 -5.90
C ASN A 143 7.88 8.06 -4.42
N LEU A 144 9.02 7.42 -4.13
CA LEU A 144 9.48 7.33 -2.74
C LEU A 144 9.73 8.70 -2.10
N PRO A 145 10.43 9.65 -2.74
CA PRO A 145 10.58 10.98 -2.16
C PRO A 145 9.24 11.68 -1.92
N LEU A 146 8.29 11.53 -2.84
CA LEU A 146 6.97 12.13 -2.71
C LEU A 146 6.19 11.52 -1.55
N ALA A 147 6.25 10.20 -1.39
CA ALA A 147 5.58 9.52 -0.29
C ALA A 147 6.19 9.89 1.05
N LEU A 148 7.53 9.93 1.14
CA LEU A 148 8.21 10.33 2.37
C LEU A 148 7.82 11.74 2.77
N ARG A 149 7.76 12.66 1.81
CA ARG A 149 7.35 14.04 2.07
C ARG A 149 5.90 14.09 2.56
N GLU A 150 5.01 13.41 1.87
CA GLU A 150 3.60 13.38 2.24
C GLU A 150 3.39 12.81 3.63
N PHE A 151 4.05 11.69 3.96
CA PHE A 151 3.82 10.98 5.20
C PHE A 151 4.50 11.62 6.39
N LEU A 152 5.71 12.13 6.21
CA LEU A 152 6.52 12.63 7.32
C LEU A 152 6.31 14.11 7.59
N GLU A 153 6.21 14.93 6.54
CA GLU A 153 6.02 16.38 6.73
C GLU A 153 4.66 16.72 7.32
N ASN A 154 3.62 15.99 6.92
CA ASN A 154 2.26 16.27 7.41
C ASN A 154 2.06 15.85 8.87
N LYS A 155 3.03 15.17 9.47
CA LYS A 155 2.94 14.74 10.88
C LYS A 155 3.84 15.52 11.81
N ILE A 156 4.49 16.55 11.30
CA ILE A 156 5.28 17.47 12.11
C ILE A 156 4.36 18.54 12.65
N THR A 157 3.86 18.31 13.83
CA THR A 157 3.14 19.33 14.62
C THR A 157 3.58 19.24 16.05
#